data_a47b174ed7b77abf5d5cb4317f065aa5
#
_entry.id   a47b174ed7b77abf5d5cb4317f065aa5
#
_cell.length_a   1.000
_cell.length_b   1.000
_cell.length_c   1.000
_cell.angle_alpha   90.00
_cell.angle_beta   90.00
_cell.angle_gamma   90.00
#
_symmetry.space_group_name_H-M   'P 1'
#
loop_
_entity.id
_entity.type
_entity.pdbx_description
1 polymer ?
#
loop_
_entity_poly.entity_id
_entity_poly.type
_entity_poly.pdbx_seq_one_letter_code
_entity_poly.pdbx_strand_id
1 'polypeptide(L)'
;LSSLLLFELFFLESLLEGMVDGVDNKLLREQLDFFAEIRHAYHEYNMVEEAIYEVSQDDEKDVSRQAEKIYEVLISDDPETELEKYYDIAPNSYLKEFAGVSYLTKEFGDRKVNDVSLYLKNMNNITQELQLEILKRQKIDYYFKDKKYLL
;
A
#
# COMPACT_ATOMS: atom_id res chain seq x y z
N LEU A 1 -29.98 25.69 -8.78
CA LEU A 1 -30.45 24.88 -7.65
C LEU A 1 -30.01 23.44 -7.74
N SER A 2 -30.01 22.84 -8.93
CA SER A 2 -29.56 21.45 -9.14
C SER A 2 -28.04 21.29 -9.01
N SER A 3 -27.25 22.33 -9.37
CA SER A 3 -25.79 22.29 -9.25
C SER A 3 -25.30 22.37 -7.81
N LEU A 4 -26.03 23.10 -6.94
CA LEU A 4 -25.76 23.17 -5.51
C LEU A 4 -26.07 21.85 -4.79
N LEU A 5 -27.17 21.19 -5.17
CA LEU A 5 -27.54 19.88 -4.63
C LEU A 5 -26.54 18.79 -5.04
N LEU A 6 -26.05 18.80 -6.28
CA LEU A 6 -25.03 17.89 -6.76
C LEU A 6 -23.69 18.11 -6.04
N PHE A 7 -23.33 19.36 -5.76
CA PHE A 7 -22.12 19.71 -5.03
C PHE A 7 -22.21 19.24 -3.58
N GLU A 8 -23.37 19.40 -2.92
CA GLU A 8 -23.60 18.90 -1.56
C GLU A 8 -23.56 17.39 -1.47
N LEU A 9 -24.13 16.67 -2.45
CA LEU A 9 -24.09 15.22 -2.54
C LEU A 9 -22.64 14.73 -2.73
N PHE A 10 -21.89 15.36 -3.62
CA PHE A 10 -20.48 15.06 -3.84
C PHE A 10 -19.65 15.31 -2.56
N PHE A 11 -19.95 16.39 -1.86
CA PHE A 11 -19.31 16.77 -0.61
C PHE A 11 -19.62 15.77 0.51
N LEU A 12 -20.87 15.29 0.60
CA LEU A 12 -21.32 14.28 1.55
C LEU A 12 -20.66 12.92 1.27
N GLU A 13 -20.54 12.53 0.02
CA GLU A 13 -19.82 11.30 -0.38
C GLU A 13 -18.35 11.38 0.02
N SER A 14 -17.70 12.51 -0.23
CA SER A 14 -16.30 12.73 0.18
C SER A 14 -16.13 12.69 1.71
N LEU A 15 -17.10 13.22 2.46
CA LEU A 15 -17.10 13.15 3.93
C LEU A 15 -17.30 11.73 4.44
N LEU A 16 -18.22 10.98 3.85
CA LEU A 16 -18.48 9.58 4.20
C LEU A 16 -17.27 8.71 3.86
N GLU A 17 -16.66 8.92 2.71
CA GLU A 17 -15.41 8.26 2.33
C GLU A 17 -14.29 8.59 3.32
N GLY A 18 -14.15 9.85 3.73
CA GLY A 18 -13.17 10.26 4.73
C GLY A 18 -13.40 9.64 6.10
N MET A 19 -14.64 9.37 6.49
CA MET A 19 -14.95 8.68 7.76
C MET A 19 -14.72 7.18 7.68
N VAL A 20 -15.04 6.55 6.55
CA VAL A 20 -14.77 5.13 6.30
C VAL A 20 -13.27 4.91 6.13
N ASP A 21 -12.55 5.87 5.56
CA ASP A 21 -11.11 5.83 5.30
C ASP A 21 -10.24 6.06 6.55
N GLY A 22 -10.81 6.31 7.74
CA GLY A 22 -10.05 6.49 8.98
C GLY A 22 -9.15 5.30 9.30
N VAL A 23 -9.66 4.08 9.10
CA VAL A 23 -8.90 2.83 9.26
C VAL A 23 -7.90 2.65 8.11
N ASP A 24 -8.31 3.01 6.88
CA ASP A 24 -7.45 2.94 5.69
C ASP A 24 -6.27 3.91 5.78
N ASN A 25 -6.46 5.10 6.36
CA ASN A 25 -5.38 6.07 6.57
C ASN A 25 -4.30 5.53 7.49
N LYS A 26 -4.68 4.84 8.55
CA LYS A 26 -3.74 4.16 9.44
C LYS A 26 -2.96 3.09 8.70
N LEU A 27 -3.65 2.25 7.94
CA LEU A 27 -3.02 1.20 7.13
C LEU A 27 -2.07 1.79 6.09
N LEU A 28 -2.45 2.88 5.41
CA LEU A 28 -1.59 3.53 4.42
C LEU A 28 -0.29 4.04 5.04
N ARG A 29 -0.34 4.61 6.24
CA ARG A 29 0.84 5.07 6.96
C ARG A 29 1.72 3.91 7.41
N GLU A 30 1.10 2.82 7.89
CA GLU A 30 1.82 1.59 8.23
C GLU A 30 2.50 1.00 6.99
N GLN A 31 1.85 1.06 5.83
CA GLN A 31 2.41 0.60 4.56
C GLN A 31 3.64 1.40 4.15
N LEU A 32 3.65 2.71 4.40
CA LEU A 32 4.79 3.55 4.08
C LEU A 32 6.03 3.10 4.84
N ASP A 33 5.90 2.87 6.14
CA ASP A 33 6.97 2.35 6.99
C ASP A 33 7.35 0.92 6.57
N PHE A 34 6.36 0.09 6.27
CA PHE A 34 6.55 -1.27 5.80
C PHE A 34 7.38 -1.33 4.53
N PHE A 35 7.07 -0.50 3.53
CA PHE A 35 7.83 -0.47 2.28
C PHE A 35 9.30 -0.04 2.51
N ALA A 36 9.53 0.89 3.43
CA ALA A 36 10.88 1.29 3.80
C ALA A 36 11.65 0.14 4.47
N GLU A 37 11.00 -0.58 5.37
CA GLU A 37 11.58 -1.74 6.04
C GLU A 37 11.87 -2.90 5.07
N ILE A 38 10.99 -3.13 4.11
CA ILE A 38 11.20 -4.14 3.05
C ILE A 38 12.43 -3.80 2.20
N ARG A 39 12.60 -2.53 1.82
CA ARG A 39 13.78 -2.12 1.06
C ARG A 39 15.06 -2.39 1.84
N HIS A 40 15.05 -2.10 3.13
CA HIS A 40 16.19 -2.34 4.01
C HIS A 40 16.49 -3.83 4.17
N ALA A 41 15.47 -4.64 4.45
CA ALA A 41 15.60 -6.09 4.60
C ALA A 41 16.05 -6.77 3.28
N TYR A 42 15.54 -6.29 2.15
CA TYR A 42 15.93 -6.81 0.85
C TYR A 42 17.42 -6.58 0.55
N HIS A 43 17.96 -5.43 0.93
CA HIS A 43 19.41 -5.18 0.82
C HIS A 43 20.23 -6.19 1.63
N GLU A 44 19.70 -6.63 2.75
CA GLU A 44 20.40 -7.57 3.62
C GLU A 44 20.28 -9.01 3.12
N TYR A 45 19.08 -9.46 2.74
CA TYR A 45 18.82 -10.86 2.40
C TYR A 45 18.92 -11.16 0.91
N ASN A 46 18.72 -10.20 0.03
CA ASN A 46 18.60 -10.38 -1.42
C ASN A 46 17.54 -11.41 -1.84
N MET A 47 16.59 -11.70 -0.97
CA MET A 47 15.48 -12.61 -1.20
C MET A 47 14.17 -11.92 -0.77
N VAL A 48 13.24 -11.82 -1.72
CA VAL A 48 11.97 -11.09 -1.50
C VAL A 48 11.16 -11.75 -0.39
N GLU A 49 11.00 -13.07 -0.44
CA GLU A 49 10.21 -13.82 0.53
C GLU A 49 10.77 -13.69 1.95
N GLU A 50 12.10 -13.71 2.09
CA GLU A 50 12.74 -13.56 3.40
C GLU A 50 12.57 -12.15 3.96
N ALA A 51 12.68 -11.13 3.11
CA ALA A 51 12.46 -9.75 3.50
C ALA A 51 11.04 -9.54 4.01
N ILE A 52 10.05 -10.05 3.27
CA ILE A 52 8.63 -9.94 3.65
C ILE A 52 8.36 -10.70 4.95
N TYR A 53 8.91 -11.91 5.08
CA TYR A 53 8.74 -12.72 6.28
C TYR A 53 9.25 -11.98 7.53
N GLU A 54 10.44 -11.41 7.46
CA GLU A 54 11.03 -10.69 8.59
C GLU A 54 10.16 -9.53 9.04
N VAL A 55 9.70 -8.71 8.09
CA VAL A 55 8.89 -7.53 8.40
C VAL A 55 7.48 -7.94 8.85
N SER A 56 6.98 -9.11 8.43
CA SER A 56 5.65 -9.60 8.84
C SER A 56 5.56 -10.03 10.30
N GLN A 57 6.69 -10.12 11.00
CA GLN A 57 6.73 -10.62 12.39
C GLN A 57 6.26 -9.59 13.43
N ASP A 58 6.02 -8.34 13.05
CA ASP A 58 5.47 -7.33 13.94
C ASP A 58 3.94 -7.45 14.00
N ASP A 59 3.44 -8.20 14.96
CA ASP A 59 2.02 -8.55 15.12
C ASP A 59 1.12 -7.37 15.50
N GLU A 60 1.68 -6.23 15.88
CA GLU A 60 0.90 -5.08 16.36
C GLU A 60 0.31 -4.23 15.24
N LYS A 61 0.75 -4.43 13.99
CA LYS A 61 0.33 -3.61 12.85
C LYS A 61 -0.60 -4.37 11.91
N ASP A 62 -1.60 -3.67 11.37
CA ASP A 62 -2.52 -4.24 10.40
C ASP A 62 -1.81 -4.62 9.09
N VAL A 63 -0.77 -3.86 8.71
CA VAL A 63 0.04 -4.16 7.53
C VAL A 63 0.77 -5.49 7.65
N SER A 64 1.12 -5.90 8.86
CA SER A 64 1.81 -7.19 9.10
C SER A 64 0.95 -8.38 8.71
N ARG A 65 -0.36 -8.30 8.88
CA ARG A 65 -1.30 -9.34 8.42
C ARG A 65 -1.32 -9.43 6.90
N GLN A 66 -1.25 -8.29 6.23
CA GLN A 66 -1.16 -8.26 4.77
C GLN A 66 0.18 -8.82 4.27
N ALA A 67 1.26 -8.47 4.95
CA ALA A 67 2.59 -9.02 4.66
C ALA A 67 2.61 -10.54 4.80
N GLU A 68 1.99 -11.06 5.84
CA GLU A 68 1.87 -12.51 6.09
C GLU A 68 1.09 -13.19 4.96
N LYS A 69 -0.02 -12.62 4.54
CA LYS A 69 -0.83 -13.13 3.41
C LYS A 69 -0.02 -13.15 2.12
N ILE A 70 0.72 -12.08 1.85
CA ILE A 70 1.57 -11.98 0.65
C ILE A 70 2.70 -13.02 0.72
N TYR A 71 3.32 -13.18 1.89
CA TYR A 71 4.34 -14.22 2.10
C TYR A 71 3.79 -15.61 1.78
N GLU A 72 2.61 -15.94 2.29
CA GLU A 72 1.95 -17.23 2.03
C GLU A 72 1.69 -17.45 0.53
N VAL A 73 1.32 -16.39 -0.19
CA VAL A 73 1.17 -16.44 -1.65
C VAL A 73 2.50 -16.86 -2.31
N LEU A 74 3.59 -16.17 -1.93
CA LEU A 74 4.89 -16.36 -2.56
C LEU A 74 5.47 -17.76 -2.34
N ILE A 75 5.22 -18.37 -1.17
CA ILE A 75 5.75 -19.71 -0.84
C ILE A 75 4.77 -20.84 -1.17
N SER A 76 3.59 -20.55 -1.70
CA SER A 76 2.59 -21.55 -2.03
C SER A 76 3.02 -22.41 -3.24
N ASP A 77 2.35 -23.56 -3.41
CA ASP A 77 2.62 -24.45 -4.54
C ASP A 77 2.17 -23.87 -5.89
N ASP A 78 1.17 -22.98 -5.86
CA ASP A 78 0.66 -22.29 -7.05
C ASP A 78 0.55 -20.78 -6.76
N PRO A 79 1.69 -20.05 -6.78
CA PRO A 79 1.71 -18.64 -6.43
C PRO A 79 0.86 -17.77 -7.34
N GLU A 80 0.75 -18.10 -8.62
CA GLU A 80 -0.06 -17.34 -9.58
C GLU A 80 -1.53 -17.33 -9.19
N THR A 81 -2.11 -18.48 -8.89
CA THR A 81 -3.51 -18.61 -8.47
C THR A 81 -3.74 -17.94 -7.11
N GLU A 82 -2.81 -18.13 -6.18
CA GLU A 82 -2.92 -17.52 -4.84
C GLU A 82 -2.77 -15.99 -4.91
N LEU A 83 -1.97 -15.47 -5.83
CA LEU A 83 -1.86 -14.02 -6.07
C LEU A 83 -3.17 -13.43 -6.57
N GLU A 84 -3.84 -14.11 -7.51
CA GLU A 84 -5.17 -13.67 -8.00
C GLU A 84 -6.20 -13.62 -6.87
N LYS A 85 -6.19 -14.61 -5.99
CA LYS A 85 -7.06 -14.62 -4.81
C LYS A 85 -6.74 -13.45 -3.88
N TYR A 86 -5.46 -13.15 -3.68
CA TYR A 86 -5.05 -12.01 -2.87
C TYR A 86 -5.54 -10.69 -3.48
N TYR A 87 -5.49 -10.54 -4.80
CA TYR A 87 -5.98 -9.33 -5.48
C TYR A 87 -7.46 -9.06 -5.18
N ASP A 88 -8.27 -10.10 -4.99
CA ASP A 88 -9.69 -9.95 -4.67
C ASP A 88 -9.92 -9.42 -3.25
N ILE A 89 -8.99 -9.65 -2.33
CA ILE A 89 -9.12 -9.27 -0.92
C ILE A 89 -8.19 -8.14 -0.49
N ALA A 90 -7.29 -7.71 -1.35
CA ALA A 90 -6.31 -6.68 -1.00
C ALA A 90 -7.01 -5.35 -0.66
N PRO A 91 -6.58 -4.68 0.42
CA PRO A 91 -7.24 -3.46 0.89
C PRO A 91 -7.11 -2.27 -0.05
N ASN A 92 -6.04 -2.22 -0.84
CA ASN A 92 -5.77 -1.10 -1.74
C ASN A 92 -4.83 -1.51 -2.88
N SER A 93 -4.71 -0.62 -3.86
CA SER A 93 -3.90 -0.84 -5.05
C SER A 93 -2.39 -0.92 -4.76
N TYR A 94 -1.92 -0.23 -3.72
CA TYR A 94 -0.49 -0.22 -3.36
C TYR A 94 -0.03 -1.60 -2.91
N LEU A 95 -0.84 -2.28 -2.11
CA LEU A 95 -0.56 -3.65 -1.69
C LEU A 95 -0.68 -4.64 -2.84
N LYS A 96 -1.63 -4.42 -3.77
CA LYS A 96 -1.72 -5.22 -5.00
C LYS A 96 -0.46 -5.11 -5.83
N GLU A 97 -0.01 -3.88 -6.10
CA GLU A 97 1.22 -3.63 -6.86
C GLU A 97 2.44 -4.24 -6.17
N PHE A 98 2.54 -4.06 -4.86
CA PHE A 98 3.61 -4.64 -4.06
C PHE A 98 3.64 -6.16 -4.17
N ALA A 99 2.48 -6.81 -4.01
CA ALA A 99 2.36 -8.26 -4.12
C ALA A 99 2.76 -8.76 -5.51
N GLY A 100 2.29 -8.07 -6.56
CA GLY A 100 2.61 -8.42 -7.94
C GLY A 100 4.08 -8.28 -8.27
N VAL A 101 4.71 -7.18 -7.88
CA VAL A 101 6.14 -6.94 -8.11
C VAL A 101 6.99 -7.96 -7.33
N SER A 102 6.59 -8.25 -6.09
CA SER A 102 7.26 -9.25 -5.25
C SER A 102 7.17 -10.66 -5.86
N TYR A 103 5.99 -11.01 -6.37
CA TYR A 103 5.79 -12.28 -7.06
C TYR A 103 6.70 -12.41 -8.30
N LEU A 104 6.72 -11.39 -9.15
CA LEU A 104 7.53 -11.40 -10.36
C LEU A 104 9.03 -11.51 -10.05
N THR A 105 9.47 -10.80 -9.02
CA THR A 105 10.87 -10.82 -8.61
C THR A 105 11.27 -12.19 -8.06
N LYS A 106 10.41 -12.81 -7.25
CA LYS A 106 10.68 -14.14 -6.71
C LYS A 106 10.73 -15.21 -7.81
N GLU A 107 9.76 -15.19 -8.73
CA GLU A 107 9.64 -16.23 -9.77
C GLU A 107 10.67 -16.07 -10.89
N PHE A 108 10.98 -14.85 -11.30
CA PHE A 108 11.83 -14.57 -12.47
C PHE A 108 13.18 -13.95 -12.11
N GLY A 109 13.40 -13.64 -10.84
CA GLY A 109 14.64 -13.00 -10.38
C GLY A 109 14.59 -11.49 -10.52
N ASP A 110 15.49 -10.83 -9.79
CA ASP A 110 15.66 -9.40 -9.88
C ASP A 110 16.55 -9.04 -11.06
N ARG A 111 16.18 -7.99 -11.78
CA ARG A 111 16.99 -7.44 -12.87
C ARG A 111 17.68 -6.17 -12.40
N LYS A 112 18.95 -6.03 -12.75
CA LYS A 112 19.68 -4.80 -12.50
C LYS A 112 19.73 -3.98 -13.79
N VAL A 113 19.27 -2.74 -13.72
CA VAL A 113 19.38 -1.76 -14.80
C VAL A 113 20.30 -0.67 -14.30
N ASN A 114 21.46 -0.50 -14.95
CA ASN A 114 22.51 0.45 -14.51
C ASN A 114 22.95 0.19 -13.05
N ASP A 115 23.15 -1.08 -12.69
CA ASP A 115 23.52 -1.55 -11.35
C ASP A 115 22.47 -1.28 -10.26
N VAL A 116 21.26 -0.86 -10.63
CA VAL A 116 20.15 -0.63 -9.69
C VAL A 116 19.14 -1.79 -9.81
N SER A 117 18.75 -2.35 -8.68
CA SER A 117 17.70 -3.37 -8.59
C SER A 117 16.38 -2.84 -9.15
N LEU A 118 15.80 -3.56 -10.09
CA LEU A 118 14.48 -3.22 -10.64
C LEU A 118 13.39 -3.36 -9.58
N TYR A 119 13.51 -4.35 -8.70
CA TYR A 119 12.60 -4.52 -7.57
C TYR A 119 12.60 -3.29 -6.68
N LEU A 120 13.78 -2.81 -6.27
CA LEU A 120 13.91 -1.63 -5.42
C LEU A 120 13.41 -0.36 -6.12
N LYS A 121 13.62 -0.25 -7.44
CA LYS A 121 13.10 0.87 -8.22
C LYS A 121 11.57 0.86 -8.23
N ASN A 122 10.95 -0.30 -8.45
CA ASN A 122 9.49 -0.45 -8.40
C ASN A 122 8.95 -0.16 -7.01
N MET A 123 9.62 -0.62 -5.96
CA MET A 123 9.27 -0.32 -4.57
C MET A 123 9.31 1.18 -4.29
N ASN A 124 10.33 1.87 -4.81
CA ASN A 124 10.44 3.32 -4.67
C ASN A 124 9.29 4.04 -5.38
N ASN A 125 8.90 3.60 -6.56
CA ASN A 125 7.76 4.16 -7.29
C ASN A 125 6.45 3.99 -6.53
N ILE A 126 6.18 2.81 -5.99
CA ILE A 126 4.99 2.54 -5.17
C ILE A 126 5.01 3.43 -3.92
N THR A 127 6.16 3.57 -3.28
CA THR A 127 6.33 4.42 -2.10
C THR A 127 6.01 5.88 -2.42
N GLN A 128 6.48 6.40 -3.54
CA GLN A 128 6.21 7.78 -3.96
C GLN A 128 4.72 8.01 -4.24
N GLU A 129 4.06 7.08 -4.92
CA GLU A 129 2.62 7.14 -5.17
C GLU A 129 1.83 7.14 -3.85
N LEU A 130 2.23 6.28 -2.91
CA LEU A 130 1.62 6.21 -1.58
C LEU A 130 1.82 7.51 -0.79
N GLN A 131 3.02 8.10 -0.84
CA GLN A 131 3.29 9.39 -0.20
C GLN A 131 2.39 10.50 -0.74
N LEU A 132 2.21 10.54 -2.07
CA LEU A 132 1.31 11.52 -2.70
C LEU A 132 -0.14 11.34 -2.25
N GLU A 133 -0.60 10.10 -2.14
CA GLU A 133 -1.95 9.80 -1.66
C GLU A 133 -2.14 10.25 -0.21
N ILE A 134 -1.17 9.98 0.65
CA ILE A 134 -1.20 10.40 2.07
C ILE A 134 -1.25 11.94 2.16
N LEU A 135 -0.41 12.64 1.40
CA LEU A 135 -0.40 14.09 1.36
C LEU A 135 -1.71 14.67 0.87
N LYS A 136 -2.29 14.06 -0.17
CA LYS A 136 -3.59 14.46 -0.71
C LYS A 136 -4.70 14.34 0.34
N ARG A 137 -4.72 13.24 1.09
CA ARG A 137 -5.71 13.02 2.16
C ARG A 137 -5.52 14.00 3.31
N GLN A 138 -4.29 14.30 3.71
CA GLN A 138 -3.98 15.30 4.73
C GLN A 138 -4.43 16.70 4.31
N LYS A 139 -4.24 17.05 3.04
CA LYS A 139 -4.67 18.34 2.49
C LYS A 139 -6.19 18.49 2.51
N ILE A 140 -6.90 17.42 2.19
CA ILE A 140 -8.38 17.38 2.26
C ILE A 140 -8.82 17.53 3.71
N ASP A 141 -8.24 16.82 4.66
CA ASP A 141 -8.54 16.91 6.08
C ASP A 141 -8.32 18.34 6.61
N TYR A 142 -7.21 18.96 6.22
CA TYR A 142 -6.88 20.34 6.59
C TYR A 142 -7.94 21.31 6.04
N TYR A 143 -8.35 21.15 4.80
CA TYR A 143 -9.39 21.96 4.17
C TYR A 143 -10.72 21.86 4.92
N PHE A 144 -11.12 20.67 5.33
CA PHE A 144 -12.35 20.43 6.09
C PHE A 144 -12.29 21.05 7.49
N LYS A 145 -11.16 20.94 8.17
CA LYS A 145 -10.96 21.56 9.48
C LYS A 145 -11.10 23.09 9.41
N ASP A 146 -10.53 23.71 8.41
CA ASP A 146 -10.62 25.15 8.18
C ASP A 146 -12.07 25.60 7.95
N LYS A 147 -12.84 24.84 7.17
CA LYS A 147 -14.26 25.14 6.96
C LYS A 147 -15.11 24.96 8.23
N LYS A 148 -14.74 24.06 9.09
CA LYS A 148 -15.42 23.83 10.38
C LYS A 148 -15.28 25.03 11.32
N TYR A 149 -14.19 25.78 11.22
CA TYR A 149 -13.98 27.02 12.01
C TYR A 149 -14.64 28.24 11.38
N LEU A 150 -15.00 28.20 10.12
CA LEU A 150 -15.67 29.31 9.42
C LEU A 150 -17.21 29.27 9.55
N LEU A 151 -17.74 28.20 10.04
CA LEU A 151 -19.16 28.01 10.35
C LEU A 151 -19.43 28.26 11.83
#